data_26eee37751cc8b522615d5289c65ebf0
#
_entry.id   26eee37751cc8b522615d5289c65ebf0
#
_cell.length_a   1.000
_cell.length_b   1.000
_cell.length_c   1.000
_cell.angle_alpha   90.00
_cell.angle_beta   90.00
_cell.angle_gamma   90.00
#
_symmetry.space_group_name_H-M   'P 1'
#
loop_
_entity.id
_entity.type
_entity.pdbx_description
1 polymer ?
#
loop_
_entity_poly.entity_id
_entity_poly.type
_entity_poly.pdbx_seq_one_letter_code
_entity_poly.pdbx_strand_id
1 'polypeptide(L)'
;MDAYTSKDLIQLEDLDGKWTLSDFADGTIAQLETPNEQSTVTTGYNGNSLGAHNEPGRQRRFTFRLVKGSGDDKRVNKSYELWKERDMRFKPFKGWFTKNIGHEDGSLSQDTTECYFGLPSGVPVPMTDTTGNTEQDVSVYTIVFGNSKRVV
;
A
#
# COMPACT_ATOMS: atom_id res chain seq x y z
N MET A 1 9.84 -5.23 2.58
CA MET A 1 8.38 -5.44 2.37
C MET A 1 7.69 -5.54 3.72
N ASP A 2 6.67 -4.74 3.93
CA ASP A 2 5.88 -4.74 5.15
C ASP A 2 4.53 -5.38 4.89
N ALA A 3 4.16 -6.36 5.70
CA ALA A 3 2.86 -7.02 5.67
C ALA A 3 1.97 -6.47 6.80
N TYR A 4 0.73 -6.20 6.49
CA TYR A 4 -0.25 -5.66 7.41
C TYR A 4 -1.33 -6.68 7.72
N THR A 5 -1.80 -6.67 8.95
CA THR A 5 -2.87 -7.54 9.44
C THR A 5 -4.08 -6.70 9.87
N SER A 6 -5.18 -7.35 10.22
CA SER A 6 -6.40 -6.67 10.66
C SER A 6 -6.22 -5.82 11.93
N LYS A 7 -5.12 -6.00 12.66
CA LYS A 7 -4.78 -5.22 13.86
C LYS A 7 -4.05 -3.91 13.54
N ASP A 8 -3.58 -3.76 12.31
CA ASP A 8 -2.89 -2.57 11.86
C ASP A 8 -3.88 -1.56 11.29
N LEU A 9 -3.51 -0.30 11.32
CA LEU A 9 -4.35 0.78 10.82
C LEU A 9 -3.91 1.18 9.42
N ILE A 10 -4.81 1.09 8.45
CA ILE A 10 -4.58 1.52 7.08
C ILE A 10 -5.63 2.56 6.71
N GLN A 11 -5.16 3.76 6.36
CA GLN A 11 -6.00 4.87 5.94
C GLN A 11 -5.61 5.31 4.54
N LEU A 12 -6.60 5.59 3.71
CA LEU A 12 -6.40 6.16 2.38
C LEU A 12 -7.18 7.47 2.27
N GLU A 13 -6.70 8.35 1.40
CA GLU A 13 -7.42 9.56 1.00
C GLU A 13 -7.59 9.55 -0.51
N ASP A 14 -8.81 9.79 -0.95
CA ASP A 14 -9.17 9.95 -2.36
C ASP A 14 -9.94 11.26 -2.60
N LEU A 15 -10.65 11.36 -3.71
CA LEU A 15 -11.46 12.55 -4.04
C LEU A 15 -12.58 12.83 -3.02
N ASP A 16 -13.07 11.81 -2.33
CA ASP A 16 -14.14 11.92 -1.33
C ASP A 16 -13.61 12.12 0.10
N GLY A 17 -12.29 12.22 0.27
CA GLY A 17 -11.64 12.45 1.55
C GLY A 17 -10.93 11.24 2.13
N LYS A 18 -10.51 11.37 3.38
CA LYS A 18 -9.76 10.34 4.10
C LYS A 18 -10.71 9.36 4.78
N TRP A 19 -10.42 8.06 4.69
CA TRP A 19 -11.16 7.03 5.40
C TRP A 19 -10.24 5.89 5.83
N THR A 20 -10.70 5.11 6.78
CA THR A 20 -10.00 3.91 7.24
C THR A 20 -10.52 2.70 6.49
N LEU A 21 -9.62 1.92 5.90
CA LEU A 21 -9.98 0.65 5.28
C LEU A 21 -10.33 -0.37 6.36
N SER A 22 -11.46 -1.06 6.19
CA SER A 22 -11.96 -2.05 7.15
C SER A 22 -12.46 -3.35 6.51
N ASP A 23 -12.81 -3.34 5.24
CA ASP A 23 -13.42 -4.48 4.55
C ASP A 23 -12.37 -5.42 3.94
N PHE A 24 -11.34 -5.73 4.70
CA PHE A 24 -10.27 -6.62 4.27
C PHE A 24 -10.70 -8.09 4.28
N ALA A 25 -10.14 -8.86 3.34
CA ALA A 25 -10.24 -10.31 3.35
C ALA A 25 -9.38 -10.92 4.47
N ASP A 26 -9.67 -12.15 4.86
CA ASP A 26 -8.93 -12.86 5.90
C ASP A 26 -7.45 -13.09 5.53
N GLY A 27 -6.60 -13.18 6.53
CA GLY A 27 -5.17 -13.44 6.40
C GLY A 27 -4.33 -12.17 6.31
N THR A 28 -3.27 -12.21 5.53
CA THR A 28 -2.45 -11.03 5.22
C THR A 28 -3.25 -10.11 4.32
N ILE A 29 -3.71 -9.00 4.87
CA ILE A 29 -4.67 -8.10 4.21
C ILE A 29 -4.01 -7.17 3.22
N ALA A 30 -2.74 -6.81 3.45
CA ALA A 30 -2.06 -5.82 2.65
C ALA A 30 -0.54 -5.97 2.76
N GLN A 31 0.15 -5.49 1.74
CA GLN A 31 1.61 -5.45 1.68
C GLN A 31 2.07 -4.11 1.13
N LEU A 32 3.10 -3.55 1.74
CA LEU A 32 3.76 -2.34 1.26
C LEU A 32 5.20 -2.69 0.87
N GLU A 33 5.52 -2.52 -0.40
CA GLU A 33 6.81 -2.90 -0.97
C GLU A 33 7.60 -1.67 -1.43
N THR A 34 8.93 -1.82 -1.44
CA THR A 34 9.82 -0.84 -2.06
C THR A 34 10.33 -1.43 -3.38
N PRO A 35 9.81 -1.02 -4.53
CA PRO A 35 10.18 -1.62 -5.82
C PRO A 35 11.59 -1.26 -6.29
N ASN A 36 12.17 -0.17 -5.77
CA ASN A 36 13.48 0.31 -6.18
C ASN A 36 14.40 0.53 -4.98
N GLU A 37 15.70 0.39 -5.20
CA GLU A 37 16.70 0.66 -4.19
C GLU A 37 16.86 2.17 -3.93
N GLN A 38 17.06 2.56 -2.67
CA GLN A 38 17.26 3.96 -2.29
C GLN A 38 18.66 4.46 -2.63
N SER A 39 19.64 3.56 -2.63
CA SER A 39 21.05 3.92 -2.81
C SER A 39 21.76 2.85 -3.61
N THR A 40 22.71 3.28 -4.41
CA THR A 40 23.62 2.40 -5.12
C THR A 40 25.04 2.65 -4.64
N VAL A 41 25.74 1.58 -4.30
CA VAL A 41 27.15 1.65 -3.86
C VAL A 41 28.00 0.92 -4.88
N THR A 42 29.01 1.63 -5.41
CA THR A 42 30.02 1.04 -6.29
C THR A 42 31.37 1.03 -5.60
N THR A 43 31.97 -0.14 -5.48
CA THR A 43 33.30 -0.30 -4.85
C THR A 43 34.33 -0.51 -5.95
N GLY A 44 35.35 0.36 -5.95
CA GLY A 44 36.46 0.26 -6.89
C GLY A 44 37.47 -0.82 -6.49
N TYR A 45 38.39 -1.10 -7.41
CA TYR A 45 39.44 -2.12 -7.24
C TYR A 45 40.29 -1.88 -5.99
N ASN A 46 40.50 -0.63 -5.60
CA ASN A 46 41.28 -0.26 -4.43
C ASN A 46 40.48 -0.29 -3.09
N GLY A 47 39.25 -0.78 -3.12
CA GLY A 47 38.37 -0.81 -1.94
C GLY A 47 37.66 0.51 -1.64
N ASN A 48 37.86 1.54 -2.43
CA ASN A 48 37.12 2.79 -2.29
C ASN A 48 35.70 2.62 -2.80
N SER A 49 34.74 3.11 -2.04
CA SER A 49 33.33 3.03 -2.38
C SER A 49 32.75 4.39 -2.75
N LEU A 50 31.90 4.41 -3.75
CA LEU A 50 31.14 5.59 -4.14
C LEU A 50 29.65 5.29 -4.00
N GLY A 51 28.94 6.13 -3.24
CA GLY A 51 27.51 6.02 -3.06
C GLY A 51 26.76 7.01 -3.92
N ALA A 52 25.65 6.57 -4.49
CA ALA A 52 24.71 7.40 -5.23
C ALA A 52 23.32 7.29 -4.66
N HIS A 53 22.64 8.41 -4.51
CA HIS A 53 21.24 8.46 -4.10
C HIS A 53 20.32 8.17 -5.29
N ASN A 54 19.36 7.28 -5.08
CA ASN A 54 18.41 6.88 -6.10
C ASN A 54 17.01 7.44 -5.77
N GLU A 55 16.58 8.49 -6.47
CA GLU A 55 15.27 9.11 -6.23
C GLU A 55 14.09 8.13 -6.41
N PRO A 56 14.05 7.21 -7.39
CA PRO A 56 13.00 6.20 -7.47
C PRO A 56 12.91 5.26 -6.25
N GLY A 57 13.91 5.23 -5.38
CA GLY A 57 13.88 4.47 -4.14
C GLY A 57 12.84 4.96 -3.12
N ARG A 58 12.24 6.12 -3.32
CA ARG A 58 11.14 6.65 -2.48
C ARG A 58 9.80 6.06 -2.86
N GLN A 59 9.70 5.39 -3.99
CA GLN A 59 8.46 4.78 -4.44
C GLN A 59 8.06 3.62 -3.54
N ARG A 60 6.75 3.48 -3.33
CA ARG A 60 6.15 2.36 -2.62
C ARG A 60 5.06 1.74 -3.46
N ARG A 61 4.96 0.43 -3.41
CA ARG A 61 3.85 -0.32 -4.00
C ARG A 61 3.00 -0.91 -2.89
N PHE A 62 1.74 -0.54 -2.88
CA PHE A 62 0.78 -1.04 -1.91
C PHE A 62 -0.20 -1.99 -2.59
N THR A 63 -0.21 -3.25 -2.16
CA THR A 63 -1.14 -4.27 -2.64
C THR A 63 -2.05 -4.68 -1.50
N PHE A 64 -3.36 -4.68 -1.72
CA PHE A 64 -4.33 -5.00 -0.68
C PHE A 64 -5.50 -5.80 -1.24
N ARG A 65 -6.14 -6.54 -0.35
CA ARG A 65 -7.21 -7.47 -0.68
C ARG A 65 -8.47 -7.05 0.06
N LEU A 66 -9.52 -6.74 -0.68
CA LEU A 66 -10.82 -6.34 -0.15
C LEU A 66 -11.87 -7.40 -0.46
N VAL A 67 -12.85 -7.54 0.44
CA VAL A 67 -14.02 -8.37 0.18
C VAL A 67 -14.78 -7.81 -1.02
N LYS A 68 -15.04 -8.66 -2.01
CA LYS A 68 -15.69 -8.26 -3.23
C LYS A 68 -17.10 -7.72 -2.98
N GLY A 69 -17.37 -6.54 -3.53
CA GLY A 69 -18.67 -5.88 -3.37
C GLY A 69 -18.84 -5.12 -2.06
N SER A 70 -17.83 -5.07 -1.20
CA SER A 70 -17.86 -4.27 0.03
C SER A 70 -17.86 -2.76 -0.25
N GLY A 71 -18.15 -1.96 0.77
CA GLY A 71 -18.12 -0.50 0.66
C GLY A 71 -16.77 0.05 0.24
N ASP A 72 -15.68 -0.49 0.82
CA ASP A 72 -14.33 -0.10 0.48
C ASP A 72 -13.95 -0.51 -0.95
N ASP A 73 -14.36 -1.71 -1.36
CA ASP A 73 -14.15 -2.18 -2.74
C ASP A 73 -14.81 -1.23 -3.76
N LYS A 74 -16.05 -0.83 -3.53
CA LYS A 74 -16.76 0.10 -4.41
C LYS A 74 -16.08 1.46 -4.47
N ARG A 75 -15.61 1.96 -3.34
CA ARG A 75 -14.94 3.27 -3.23
C ARG A 75 -13.60 3.29 -3.96
N VAL A 76 -12.79 2.27 -3.78
CA VAL A 76 -11.49 2.15 -4.45
C VAL A 76 -11.70 1.95 -5.96
N ASN A 77 -12.64 1.12 -6.34
CA ASN A 77 -12.95 0.88 -7.75
C ASN A 77 -13.43 2.16 -8.47
N LYS A 78 -14.19 3.00 -7.79
CA LYS A 78 -14.61 4.30 -8.34
C LYS A 78 -13.40 5.14 -8.75
N SER A 79 -12.39 5.23 -7.89
CA SER A 79 -11.15 5.97 -8.20
C SER A 79 -10.36 5.30 -9.33
N TYR A 80 -10.32 3.97 -9.38
CA TYR A 80 -9.68 3.24 -10.48
C TYR A 80 -10.36 3.51 -11.82
N GLU A 81 -11.68 3.52 -11.85
CA GLU A 81 -12.44 3.82 -13.07
C GLU A 81 -12.24 5.26 -13.53
N LEU A 82 -12.20 6.22 -12.60
CA LEU A 82 -11.91 7.62 -12.93
C LEU A 82 -10.51 7.76 -13.55
N TRP A 83 -9.52 7.08 -13.03
CA TRP A 83 -8.17 7.09 -13.59
C TRP A 83 -8.13 6.47 -14.98
N LYS A 84 -8.80 5.34 -15.17
CA LYS A 84 -8.88 4.64 -16.45
C LYS A 84 -9.50 5.50 -17.54
N GLU A 85 -10.56 6.24 -17.20
CA GLU A 85 -11.25 7.16 -18.12
C GLU A 85 -10.54 8.51 -18.28
N ARG A 86 -9.44 8.72 -17.56
CA ARG A 86 -8.71 10.00 -17.51
C ARG A 86 -9.62 11.17 -17.10
N ASP A 87 -10.51 10.91 -16.16
CA ASP A 87 -11.45 11.90 -15.65
C ASP A 87 -10.72 12.94 -14.78
N MET A 88 -11.03 14.20 -14.99
CA MET A 88 -10.42 15.30 -14.25
C MET A 88 -10.80 15.32 -12.76
N ARG A 89 -11.82 14.60 -12.36
CA ARG A 89 -12.23 14.46 -10.96
C ARG A 89 -11.32 13.52 -10.17
N PHE A 90 -10.49 12.73 -10.85
CA PHE A 90 -9.55 11.83 -10.18
C PHE A 90 -8.56 12.62 -9.34
N LYS A 91 -8.39 12.20 -8.08
CA LYS A 91 -7.38 12.74 -7.18
C LYS A 91 -6.43 11.61 -6.79
N PRO A 92 -5.10 11.81 -6.91
CA PRO A 92 -4.14 10.79 -6.48
C PRO A 92 -4.34 10.39 -5.02
N PHE A 93 -4.13 9.12 -4.73
CA PHE A 93 -4.27 8.60 -3.38
C PHE A 93 -3.14 9.10 -2.47
N LYS A 94 -3.48 9.31 -1.22
CA LYS A 94 -2.52 9.40 -0.11
C LYS A 94 -2.80 8.23 0.83
N GLY A 95 -1.75 7.71 1.45
CA GLY A 95 -1.89 6.56 2.35
C GLY A 95 -1.14 6.76 3.65
N TRP A 96 -1.72 6.27 4.74
CA TRP A 96 -1.12 6.22 6.07
C TRP A 96 -1.21 4.77 6.56
N PHE A 97 -0.05 4.14 6.71
CA PHE A 97 0.06 2.74 7.07
C PHE A 97 0.73 2.65 8.43
N THR A 98 -0.05 2.32 9.46
CA THR A 98 0.41 2.31 10.85
C THR A 98 0.47 0.89 11.38
N LYS A 99 1.64 0.48 11.84
CA LYS A 99 1.84 -0.74 12.61
C LYS A 99 1.97 -0.42 14.08
N ASN A 100 1.24 -1.17 14.91
CA ASN A 100 1.34 -1.09 16.35
C ASN A 100 2.37 -2.11 16.85
N ILE A 101 3.38 -1.64 17.57
CA ILE A 101 4.48 -2.46 18.07
C ILE A 101 4.40 -2.49 19.59
N GLY A 102 4.29 -3.70 20.16
CA GLY A 102 4.38 -3.90 21.62
C GLY A 102 5.82 -4.15 22.05
N HIS A 103 6.21 -3.54 23.17
CA HIS A 103 7.52 -3.74 23.78
C HIS A 103 7.43 -4.62 25.03
N GLU A 104 8.55 -5.21 25.44
CA GLU A 104 8.61 -6.09 26.63
C GLU A 104 8.17 -5.41 27.93
N ASP A 105 8.36 -4.10 28.02
CA ASP A 105 7.95 -3.30 29.19
C ASP A 105 6.45 -2.97 29.20
N GLY A 106 5.69 -3.45 28.22
CA GLY A 106 4.26 -3.18 28.08
C GLY A 106 3.94 -1.87 27.35
N SER A 107 4.94 -1.09 26.95
CA SER A 107 4.72 0.11 26.17
C SER A 107 4.36 -0.23 24.72
N LEU A 108 3.62 0.67 24.06
CA LEU A 108 3.25 0.55 22.66
C LEU A 108 3.88 1.71 21.88
N SER A 109 4.40 1.40 20.70
CA SER A 109 4.84 2.41 19.74
C SER A 109 4.13 2.19 18.40
N GLN A 110 4.09 3.25 17.60
CA GLN A 110 3.50 3.23 16.28
C GLN A 110 4.57 3.49 15.22
N ASP A 111 4.57 2.65 14.20
CA ASP A 111 5.41 2.82 13.02
C ASP A 111 4.49 3.19 11.88
N THR A 112 4.49 4.46 11.51
CA THR A 112 3.62 4.99 10.44
C THR A 112 4.43 5.32 9.20
N THR A 113 4.02 4.76 8.06
CA THR A 113 4.55 5.14 6.77
C THR A 113 3.50 5.99 6.04
N GLU A 114 3.86 7.23 5.74
CA GLU A 114 3.04 8.12 4.95
C GLU A 114 3.46 8.02 3.48
N CYS A 115 2.50 7.83 2.59
CA CYS A 115 2.74 7.71 1.15
C CYS A 115 1.94 8.77 0.40
N TYR A 116 2.55 9.34 -0.62
CA TYR A 116 1.98 10.45 -1.39
C TYR A 116 1.97 10.13 -2.88
N PHE A 117 1.07 10.78 -3.58
CA PHE A 117 0.93 10.66 -5.03
C PHE A 117 0.73 9.22 -5.47
N GLY A 118 -0.32 8.58 -4.98
CA GLY A 118 -0.68 7.21 -5.33
C GLY A 118 -1.52 7.14 -6.59
N LEU A 119 -1.07 6.34 -7.55
CA LEU A 119 -1.80 6.07 -8.77
C LEU A 119 -2.15 4.59 -8.85
N PRO A 120 -3.34 4.23 -9.39
CA PRO A 120 -3.69 2.84 -9.63
C PRO A 120 -2.69 2.17 -10.56
N SER A 121 -2.29 0.96 -10.21
CA SER A 121 -1.41 0.13 -11.05
C SER A 121 -2.23 -1.00 -11.67
N GLY A 122 -2.69 -0.78 -12.89
CA GLY A 122 -3.48 -1.76 -13.62
C GLY A 122 -4.94 -1.81 -13.19
N VAL A 123 -5.62 -2.92 -13.50
CA VAL A 123 -7.01 -3.18 -13.12
C VAL A 123 -7.06 -4.09 -11.89
N PRO A 124 -8.13 -4.02 -11.08
CA PRO A 124 -8.26 -4.95 -9.96
C PRO A 124 -8.32 -6.40 -10.44
N VAL A 125 -7.63 -7.27 -9.72
CA VAL A 125 -7.58 -8.70 -10.04
C VAL A 125 -8.60 -9.42 -9.15
N PRO A 126 -9.65 -10.04 -9.71
CA PRO A 126 -10.56 -10.85 -8.93
C PRO A 126 -9.89 -12.17 -8.57
N MET A 127 -10.06 -12.61 -7.33
CA MET A 127 -9.64 -13.91 -6.86
C MET A 127 -10.83 -14.63 -6.25
N THR A 128 -11.08 -15.84 -6.74
CA THR A 128 -12.17 -16.69 -6.25
C THR A 128 -11.59 -18.01 -5.81
N ASP A 129 -11.95 -18.47 -4.62
CA ASP A 129 -11.60 -19.81 -4.19
C ASP A 129 -12.57 -20.82 -4.79
N THR A 130 -12.01 -21.84 -5.46
CA THR A 130 -12.78 -22.88 -6.12
C THR A 130 -12.93 -24.14 -5.27
N THR A 131 -12.43 -24.17 -4.03
CA THR A 131 -12.43 -25.38 -3.20
C THR A 131 -13.77 -25.69 -2.54
N GLY A 132 -14.77 -24.82 -2.72
CA GLY A 132 -16.11 -25.03 -2.16
C GLY A 132 -16.24 -24.72 -0.68
N ASN A 133 -15.22 -24.20 -0.05
CA ASN A 133 -15.27 -23.68 1.31
C ASN A 133 -15.88 -22.28 1.35
N THR A 134 -16.26 -21.81 2.53
CA THR A 134 -16.86 -20.50 2.78
C THR A 134 -15.88 -19.35 2.57
N GLU A 135 -14.88 -19.49 1.72
CA GLU A 135 -13.93 -18.44 1.44
C GLU A 135 -14.59 -17.34 0.62
N GLN A 136 -14.26 -16.12 0.99
CA GLN A 136 -14.82 -14.94 0.35
C GLN A 136 -14.14 -14.65 -0.98
N ASP A 137 -14.93 -14.25 -1.96
CA ASP A 137 -14.38 -13.65 -3.16
C ASP A 137 -13.68 -12.34 -2.79
N VAL A 138 -12.50 -12.12 -3.34
CA VAL A 138 -11.70 -10.94 -3.05
C VAL A 138 -11.33 -10.20 -4.32
N SER A 139 -11.18 -8.88 -4.18
CA SER A 139 -10.61 -8.01 -5.20
C SER A 139 -9.24 -7.56 -4.73
N VAL A 140 -8.23 -7.76 -5.56
CA VAL A 140 -6.85 -7.35 -5.26
C VAL A 140 -6.54 -6.07 -6.01
N TYR A 141 -6.18 -5.03 -5.26
CA TYR A 141 -5.81 -3.73 -5.79
C TYR A 141 -4.34 -3.45 -5.56
N THR A 142 -3.74 -2.72 -6.47
CA THR A 142 -2.36 -2.24 -6.34
C THR A 142 -2.30 -0.75 -6.62
N ILE A 143 -1.70 -0.01 -5.69
CA ILE A 143 -1.46 1.43 -5.83
C ILE A 143 0.05 1.67 -5.74
N VAL A 144 0.59 2.44 -6.68
CA VAL A 144 2.00 2.85 -6.66
C VAL A 144 2.08 4.28 -6.18
N PHE A 145 2.78 4.49 -5.06
CA PHE A 145 3.02 5.81 -4.50
C PHE A 145 4.38 6.34 -4.95
N GLY A 146 4.41 7.57 -5.44
CA GLY A 146 5.64 8.19 -5.95
C GLY A 146 6.60 8.63 -4.87
N ASN A 147 6.13 8.86 -3.65
CA ASN A 147 6.96 9.31 -2.54
C ASN A 147 6.43 8.74 -1.21
N SER A 148 7.33 8.60 -0.25
CA SER A 148 6.97 8.07 1.07
C SER A 148 7.85 8.67 2.16
N LYS A 149 7.32 8.67 3.38
CA LYS A 149 8.03 9.11 4.59
C LYS A 149 7.64 8.19 5.74
N ARG A 150 8.62 7.69 6.46
CA ARG A 150 8.41 6.90 7.67
C ARG A 150 8.52 7.77 8.90
N VAL A 151 7.55 7.65 9.78
CA VAL A 151 7.53 8.33 11.08
C VAL A 151 7.41 7.28 12.17
N VAL A 152 8.42 7.20 12.99
CA VAL A 152 8.51 6.20 14.07
C VAL A 152 8.48 6.90 15.43
#